data_bea65f8b9a1593e254b284f35eb01e85
#
_entry.id   bea65f8b9a1593e254b284f35eb01e85
#
_cell.length_a   1.000
_cell.length_b   1.000
_cell.length_c   1.000
_cell.angle_alpha   90.00
_cell.angle_beta   90.00
_cell.angle_gamma   90.00
#
_symmetry.space_group_name_H-M   'P 1'
#
loop_
_entity.id
_entity.type
_entity.pdbx_description
1 polymer ?
#
loop_
_entity_poly.entity_id
_entity_poly.type
_entity_poly.pdbx_seq_one_letter_code
_entity_poly.pdbx_strand_id
1 'polypeptide(L)'
;MAEKKNKLNAEARLSLLFDDGAYTELDKDDASGARIGYGSVCGATVYAYAEGESAGFGAASAKKLEKVFTLAEKTGSPVVSIYDSQGVQLEGGLATLDTCSRLLGHISRLSGVVPQISVVAGTCGGFAAMCADMADLCLMEKNAELFLTAPFVDSEAKEGAGSSECAKKSGLAAIVCEGEEALLGKARQLLAILPLNNLASAPVVDFEAPAPDAPGCPVCKTVDVDSKIQLFAGVGSSAKTLLATMAGSVVGVVKVEGRLCKGDSEKIARLVQFCDAYSIPVVTYVNSEGFLQSTENDMNGGIRNAALLSHVLSEATTPKVCVIYGKAIGSVYSVLCGKNAGNDMVYAWENAVVSAVPAKTAVGIFWEDRIEKDSDIDRLAAEYEKTDANAVKAMEAGLVDRVIKDSETRGVLVETLDMLASKRVSTLSKKHGILPY
;
A
#
# COMPACT_ATOMS: atom_id res chain seq x y z
N MET A 1 19.67 -30.33 -8.36
CA MET A 1 20.46 -29.16 -8.76
C MET A 1 19.50 -28.22 -9.47
N ALA A 2 19.01 -27.17 -8.78
CA ALA A 2 18.21 -26.14 -9.43
C ALA A 2 19.14 -25.42 -10.43
N GLU A 3 18.70 -25.29 -11.68
CA GLU A 3 19.38 -24.46 -12.69
C GLU A 3 19.60 -23.07 -12.07
N LYS A 4 20.87 -22.67 -11.91
CA LYS A 4 21.21 -21.27 -11.66
C LYS A 4 20.70 -20.48 -12.87
N LYS A 5 19.49 -19.93 -12.78
CA LYS A 5 19.06 -18.86 -13.69
C LYS A 5 20.17 -17.81 -13.64
N ASN A 6 20.71 -17.42 -14.80
CA ASN A 6 21.69 -16.35 -14.89
C ASN A 6 21.07 -15.10 -14.26
N LYS A 7 21.61 -14.69 -13.11
CA LYS A 7 21.27 -13.41 -12.48
C LYS A 7 21.69 -12.29 -13.42
N LEU A 8 20.90 -11.24 -13.47
CA LEU A 8 21.21 -10.05 -14.27
C LEU A 8 22.33 -9.24 -13.58
N ASN A 9 23.21 -8.68 -14.38
CA ASN A 9 24.17 -7.70 -13.88
C ASN A 9 23.52 -6.30 -13.73
N ALA A 10 24.21 -5.36 -13.07
CA ALA A 10 23.69 -4.01 -12.83
C ALA A 10 23.27 -3.27 -14.11
N GLU A 11 24.03 -3.43 -15.20
CA GLU A 11 23.73 -2.81 -16.50
C GLU A 11 22.45 -3.38 -17.13
N ALA A 12 22.28 -4.69 -17.14
CA ALA A 12 21.08 -5.34 -17.63
C ALA A 12 19.83 -4.95 -16.83
N ARG A 13 19.95 -4.82 -15.50
CA ARG A 13 18.86 -4.35 -14.64
C ARG A 13 18.44 -2.93 -14.97
N LEU A 14 19.39 -2.02 -15.18
CA LEU A 14 19.08 -0.65 -15.60
C LEU A 14 18.47 -0.63 -17.01
N SER A 15 19.02 -1.38 -17.95
CA SER A 15 18.46 -1.47 -19.31
C SER A 15 17.03 -2.01 -19.35
N LEU A 16 16.67 -2.95 -18.47
CA LEU A 16 15.29 -3.45 -18.35
C LEU A 16 14.34 -2.43 -17.68
N LEU A 17 14.86 -1.58 -16.81
CA LEU A 17 14.07 -0.55 -16.14
C LEU A 17 13.70 0.59 -17.06
N PHE A 18 14.65 1.08 -17.87
CA PHE A 18 14.47 2.28 -18.69
C PHE A 18 13.84 1.96 -20.06
N ASP A 19 13.17 2.94 -20.63
CA ASP A 19 12.54 2.85 -21.96
C ASP A 19 13.60 2.58 -23.02
N ASP A 20 13.32 1.63 -23.93
CA ASP A 20 14.22 1.20 -24.99
C ASP A 20 15.63 0.79 -24.50
N GLY A 21 15.78 0.50 -23.21
CA GLY A 21 17.05 0.19 -22.58
C GLY A 21 18.03 1.38 -22.50
N ALA A 22 17.55 2.59 -22.80
CA ALA A 22 18.38 3.79 -22.91
C ALA A 22 18.42 4.60 -21.62
N TYR A 23 19.62 4.79 -21.10
CA TYR A 23 19.84 5.64 -19.92
C TYR A 23 21.20 6.35 -19.98
N THR A 24 21.32 7.46 -19.27
CA THR A 24 22.59 8.15 -19.05
C THR A 24 23.24 7.64 -17.78
N GLU A 25 24.35 6.94 -17.92
CA GLU A 25 25.13 6.46 -16.78
C GLU A 25 25.82 7.62 -16.08
N LEU A 26 25.71 7.62 -14.75
CA LEU A 26 26.38 8.57 -13.88
C LEU A 26 27.47 7.83 -13.09
N ASP A 27 28.68 8.42 -12.98
CA ASP A 27 29.76 7.85 -12.17
C ASP A 27 30.19 6.44 -12.56
N LYS A 28 31.07 6.39 -13.55
CA LYS A 28 31.56 5.14 -14.16
C LYS A 28 32.63 4.40 -13.34
N ASP A 29 32.85 4.77 -12.07
CA ASP A 29 33.76 4.05 -11.20
C ASP A 29 33.22 2.65 -10.87
N ASP A 30 33.96 1.60 -11.23
CA ASP A 30 33.57 0.21 -11.05
C ASP A 30 33.94 -0.38 -9.67
N ALA A 31 34.55 0.41 -8.77
CA ALA A 31 35.03 -0.06 -7.47
C ALA A 31 33.93 -0.66 -6.58
N SER A 32 32.67 -0.29 -6.78
CA SER A 32 31.53 -0.77 -5.98
C SER A 32 30.78 -1.95 -6.60
N GLY A 33 31.01 -2.28 -7.88
CA GLY A 33 30.14 -3.21 -8.63
C GLY A 33 28.70 -2.73 -8.84
N ALA A 34 28.36 -1.52 -8.38
CA ALA A 34 27.07 -0.90 -8.55
C ALA A 34 27.11 0.17 -9.67
N ARG A 35 26.00 0.31 -10.39
CA ARG A 35 25.82 1.35 -11.42
C ARG A 35 24.69 2.29 -11.04
N ILE A 36 24.80 3.55 -11.45
CA ILE A 36 23.77 4.57 -11.30
C ILE A 36 23.53 5.30 -12.61
N GLY A 37 22.28 5.69 -12.83
CA GLY A 37 21.93 6.43 -14.03
C GLY A 37 20.56 7.08 -13.92
N TYR A 38 20.20 7.82 -14.95
CA TYR A 38 18.86 8.34 -15.13
C TYR A 38 18.41 8.14 -16.58
N GLY A 39 17.13 8.02 -16.75
CA GLY A 39 16.50 7.83 -18.05
C GLY A 39 15.00 8.00 -17.96
N SER A 40 14.33 7.68 -19.07
CA SER A 40 12.88 7.68 -19.14
C SER A 40 12.31 6.32 -18.71
N VAL A 41 11.25 6.33 -17.89
CA VAL A 41 10.41 5.16 -17.61
C VAL A 41 8.97 5.56 -17.87
N CYS A 42 8.35 4.97 -18.88
CA CYS A 42 7.00 5.34 -19.32
C CYS A 42 6.86 6.86 -19.59
N GLY A 43 7.91 7.48 -20.16
CA GLY A 43 7.96 8.91 -20.46
C GLY A 43 8.35 9.83 -19.30
N ALA A 44 8.50 9.32 -18.08
CA ALA A 44 8.87 10.07 -16.88
C ALA A 44 10.37 9.93 -16.58
N THR A 45 11.04 11.01 -16.17
CA THR A 45 12.44 10.95 -15.73
C THR A 45 12.53 10.24 -14.38
N VAL A 46 13.37 9.21 -14.31
CA VAL A 46 13.62 8.39 -13.12
C VAL A 46 15.11 8.30 -12.87
N TYR A 47 15.55 8.38 -11.63
CA TYR A 47 16.91 8.04 -11.21
C TYR A 47 16.96 6.62 -10.69
N ALA A 48 18.01 5.89 -11.04
CA ALA A 48 18.15 4.51 -10.61
C ALA A 48 19.56 4.17 -10.11
N TYR A 49 19.57 3.28 -9.13
CA TYR A 49 20.73 2.59 -8.61
C TYR A 49 20.54 1.09 -8.80
N ALA A 50 21.56 0.37 -9.24
CA ALA A 50 21.52 -1.07 -9.37
C ALA A 50 22.85 -1.71 -8.94
N GLU A 51 22.74 -2.74 -8.10
CA GLU A 51 23.86 -3.61 -7.74
C GLU A 51 23.97 -4.80 -8.69
N GLY A 52 25.18 -5.33 -8.84
CA GLY A 52 25.45 -6.62 -9.50
C GLY A 52 25.72 -7.70 -8.46
N GLU A 53 25.77 -8.96 -8.89
CA GLU A 53 25.81 -10.17 -8.04
C GLU A 53 26.99 -10.23 -7.03
N SER A 54 28.06 -9.48 -7.22
CA SER A 54 29.32 -9.66 -6.47
C SER A 54 29.66 -8.53 -5.50
N ALA A 55 28.84 -7.50 -5.43
CA ALA A 55 29.17 -6.33 -4.62
C ALA A 55 28.65 -6.48 -3.19
N GLY A 56 29.51 -6.24 -2.19
CA GLY A 56 29.04 -5.92 -0.86
C GLY A 56 28.59 -4.45 -0.81
N PHE A 57 27.62 -4.13 0.04
CA PHE A 57 27.21 -2.75 0.28
C PHE A 57 28.25 -2.04 1.14
N GLY A 58 29.03 -1.16 0.54
CA GLY A 58 30.12 -0.42 1.20
C GLY A 58 30.02 1.08 1.00
N ALA A 59 31.06 1.82 1.41
CA ALA A 59 31.13 3.27 1.29
C ALA A 59 30.98 3.75 -0.17
N ALA A 60 31.53 3.01 -1.15
CA ALA A 60 31.42 3.36 -2.56
C ALA A 60 29.97 3.19 -3.07
N SER A 61 29.30 2.08 -2.75
CA SER A 61 27.87 1.84 -3.08
C SER A 61 26.97 2.89 -2.44
N ALA A 62 27.20 3.18 -1.14
CA ALA A 62 26.42 4.20 -0.41
C ALA A 62 26.59 5.60 -1.01
N LYS A 63 27.79 6.00 -1.46
CA LYS A 63 28.03 7.29 -2.13
C LYS A 63 27.30 7.39 -3.48
N LYS A 64 27.28 6.30 -4.26
CA LYS A 64 26.54 6.25 -5.52
C LYS A 64 25.05 6.42 -5.27
N LEU A 65 24.50 5.70 -4.30
CA LEU A 65 23.09 5.79 -3.93
C LEU A 65 22.76 7.19 -3.36
N GLU A 66 23.61 7.77 -2.50
CA GLU A 66 23.48 9.14 -1.99
C GLU A 66 23.44 10.15 -3.15
N LYS A 67 24.25 9.97 -4.21
CA LYS A 67 24.25 10.82 -5.40
C LYS A 67 22.91 10.74 -6.14
N VAL A 68 22.32 9.55 -6.27
CA VAL A 68 20.99 9.36 -6.86
C VAL A 68 19.95 10.14 -6.08
N PHE A 69 19.89 10.01 -4.76
CA PHE A 69 18.95 10.74 -3.90
C PHE A 69 19.16 12.25 -3.97
N THR A 70 20.41 12.71 -3.99
CA THR A 70 20.73 14.15 -4.12
C THR A 70 20.23 14.73 -5.45
N LEU A 71 20.31 13.99 -6.55
CA LEU A 71 19.81 14.44 -7.84
C LEU A 71 18.27 14.39 -7.88
N ALA A 72 17.68 13.36 -7.33
CA ALA A 72 16.23 13.24 -7.18
C ALA A 72 15.62 14.38 -6.37
N GLU A 73 16.28 14.78 -5.27
CA GLU A 73 15.90 15.95 -4.45
C GLU A 73 15.87 17.25 -5.27
N LYS A 74 16.86 17.43 -6.14
CA LYS A 74 16.97 18.66 -6.95
C LYS A 74 15.96 18.73 -8.10
N THR A 75 15.54 17.60 -8.61
CA THR A 75 14.68 17.52 -9.81
C THR A 75 13.24 17.13 -9.52
N GLY A 76 12.96 16.63 -8.30
CA GLY A 76 11.64 16.12 -7.95
C GLY A 76 11.26 14.88 -8.76
N SER A 77 12.20 13.97 -9.01
CA SER A 77 12.00 12.78 -9.82
C SER A 77 12.05 11.50 -8.98
N PRO A 78 11.28 10.45 -9.32
CA PRO A 78 11.28 9.17 -8.61
C PRO A 78 12.65 8.49 -8.56
N VAL A 79 12.83 7.66 -7.53
CA VAL A 79 14.03 6.84 -7.35
C VAL A 79 13.69 5.36 -7.38
N VAL A 80 14.47 4.57 -8.12
CA VAL A 80 14.45 3.11 -8.09
C VAL A 80 15.80 2.59 -7.62
N SER A 81 15.82 1.84 -6.53
CA SER A 81 17.03 1.24 -5.96
C SER A 81 16.96 -0.27 -6.04
N ILE A 82 17.87 -0.89 -6.81
CA ILE A 82 17.89 -2.34 -7.05
C ILE A 82 19.04 -2.95 -6.26
N TYR A 83 18.70 -3.82 -5.28
CA TYR A 83 19.62 -4.44 -4.34
C TYR A 83 19.89 -5.91 -4.67
N ASP A 84 21.17 -6.28 -4.67
CA ASP A 84 21.67 -7.66 -4.78
C ASP A 84 23.08 -7.73 -4.18
N SER A 85 23.18 -7.64 -2.85
CA SER A 85 24.43 -7.49 -2.13
C SER A 85 24.53 -8.53 -1.03
N GLN A 86 25.68 -9.17 -0.92
CA GLN A 86 25.94 -10.20 0.08
C GLN A 86 26.16 -9.65 1.50
N GLY A 87 25.90 -8.38 1.74
CA GLY A 87 26.04 -7.73 3.04
C GLY A 87 27.03 -6.56 3.03
N VAL A 88 27.32 -6.02 4.20
CA VAL A 88 28.16 -4.82 4.36
C VAL A 88 29.64 -5.15 4.12
N GLN A 89 30.31 -4.38 3.26
CA GLN A 89 31.77 -4.40 3.15
C GLN A 89 32.40 -3.70 4.35
N LEU A 90 33.15 -4.43 5.15
CA LEU A 90 33.82 -3.92 6.35
C LEU A 90 35.12 -3.18 6.05
N GLU A 91 35.67 -3.29 4.84
CA GLU A 91 36.95 -2.73 4.43
C GLU A 91 37.01 -1.19 4.49
N GLY A 92 35.86 -0.52 4.40
CA GLY A 92 35.77 0.94 4.51
C GLY A 92 35.90 1.51 5.92
N GLY A 93 35.87 0.67 6.95
CA GLY A 93 35.98 1.09 8.35
C GLY A 93 34.97 2.18 8.73
N LEU A 94 35.41 3.17 9.50
CA LEU A 94 34.55 4.27 10.00
C LEU A 94 33.94 5.14 8.89
N ALA A 95 34.59 5.26 7.73
CA ALA A 95 34.06 6.02 6.60
C ALA A 95 32.77 5.42 6.03
N THR A 96 32.60 4.11 6.12
CA THR A 96 31.36 3.43 5.75
C THR A 96 30.20 3.84 6.66
N LEU A 97 30.44 3.93 7.97
CA LEU A 97 29.41 4.33 8.94
C LEU A 97 28.90 5.75 8.69
N ASP A 98 29.81 6.71 8.42
CA ASP A 98 29.44 8.09 8.13
C ASP A 98 28.60 8.19 6.83
N THR A 99 29.04 7.53 5.76
CA THR A 99 28.31 7.53 4.48
C THR A 99 26.93 6.89 4.62
N CYS A 100 26.84 5.75 5.32
CA CYS A 100 25.59 5.08 5.62
C CYS A 100 24.64 5.98 6.42
N SER A 101 25.15 6.69 7.43
CA SER A 101 24.36 7.63 8.24
C SER A 101 23.77 8.78 7.41
N ARG A 102 24.58 9.35 6.51
CA ARG A 102 24.08 10.40 5.60
C ARG A 102 23.01 9.87 4.64
N LEU A 103 23.21 8.67 4.10
CA LEU A 103 22.26 8.03 3.20
C LEU A 103 20.89 7.83 3.85
N LEU A 104 20.82 7.33 5.10
CA LEU A 104 19.54 7.23 5.83
C LEU A 104 18.84 8.59 5.95
N GLY A 105 19.60 9.65 6.21
CA GLY A 105 19.07 11.01 6.25
C GLY A 105 18.48 11.46 4.91
N HIS A 106 19.10 11.11 3.77
CA HIS A 106 18.59 11.44 2.43
C HIS A 106 17.31 10.66 2.11
N ILE A 107 17.28 9.34 2.36
CA ILE A 107 16.11 8.49 2.15
C ILE A 107 14.92 9.05 2.95
N SER A 108 15.14 9.34 4.24
CA SER A 108 14.10 9.85 5.13
C SER A 108 13.57 11.23 4.69
N ARG A 109 14.44 12.14 4.26
CA ARG A 109 14.00 13.48 3.80
C ARG A 109 13.17 13.45 2.53
N LEU A 110 13.40 12.49 1.65
CA LEU A 110 12.66 12.34 0.39
C LEU A 110 11.43 11.46 0.51
N SER A 111 11.20 10.82 1.66
CA SER A 111 9.96 10.06 1.93
C SER A 111 8.75 10.98 1.84
N GLY A 112 7.79 10.62 1.00
CA GLY A 112 6.61 11.42 0.68
C GLY A 112 6.88 12.69 -0.16
N VAL A 113 8.10 12.87 -0.66
CA VAL A 113 8.46 13.96 -1.59
C VAL A 113 8.55 13.44 -3.02
N VAL A 114 9.29 12.38 -3.24
CA VAL A 114 9.36 11.67 -4.53
C VAL A 114 9.08 10.18 -4.30
N PRO A 115 8.41 9.48 -5.22
CA PRO A 115 8.21 8.03 -5.10
C PRO A 115 9.55 7.30 -5.02
N GLN A 116 9.70 6.46 -3.99
CA GLN A 116 10.87 5.63 -3.76
C GLN A 116 10.47 4.16 -3.88
N ILE A 117 11.01 3.48 -4.87
CA ILE A 117 10.75 2.05 -5.10
C ILE A 117 12.06 1.30 -4.89
N SER A 118 12.09 0.40 -3.91
CA SER A 118 13.17 -0.55 -3.76
C SER A 118 12.83 -1.89 -4.42
N VAL A 119 13.82 -2.50 -5.03
CA VAL A 119 13.73 -3.78 -5.75
C VAL A 119 14.79 -4.71 -5.19
N VAL A 120 14.39 -5.73 -4.47
CA VAL A 120 15.28 -6.75 -3.93
C VAL A 120 15.37 -7.88 -4.96
N ALA A 121 16.40 -7.84 -5.79
CA ALA A 121 16.61 -8.77 -6.89
C ALA A 121 17.39 -10.04 -6.49
N GLY A 122 18.13 -9.96 -5.38
CA GLY A 122 18.91 -11.07 -4.85
C GLY A 122 19.01 -10.97 -3.33
N THR A 123 20.21 -11.15 -2.78
CA THR A 123 20.43 -10.99 -1.35
C THR A 123 20.45 -9.51 -0.97
N CYS A 124 19.73 -9.15 0.09
CA CYS A 124 19.72 -7.81 0.64
C CYS A 124 19.80 -7.89 2.17
N GLY A 125 21.00 -7.64 2.72
CA GLY A 125 21.30 -7.86 4.13
C GLY A 125 21.77 -6.61 4.87
N GLY A 126 21.51 -6.58 6.17
CA GLY A 126 22.01 -5.57 7.08
C GLY A 126 21.54 -4.16 6.73
N PHE A 127 22.48 -3.24 6.53
CA PHE A 127 22.18 -1.84 6.24
C PHE A 127 21.39 -1.66 4.93
N ALA A 128 21.69 -2.44 3.88
CA ALA A 128 20.97 -2.38 2.62
C ALA A 128 19.48 -2.75 2.80
N ALA A 129 19.19 -3.72 3.68
CA ALA A 129 17.81 -4.10 4.02
C ALA A 129 17.04 -2.96 4.70
N MET A 130 17.71 -2.18 5.56
CA MET A 130 17.08 -0.97 6.14
C MET A 130 16.77 0.07 5.06
N CYS A 131 17.71 0.32 4.14
CA CYS A 131 17.48 1.24 3.02
C CYS A 131 16.33 0.77 2.13
N ALA A 132 16.23 -0.55 1.88
CA ALA A 132 15.17 -1.12 1.06
C ALA A 132 13.78 -0.95 1.71
N ASP A 133 13.65 -1.12 3.02
CA ASP A 133 12.36 -0.99 3.72
C ASP A 133 11.99 0.47 4.04
N MET A 134 12.95 1.39 4.05
CA MET A 134 12.69 2.84 4.17
C MET A 134 12.08 3.45 2.91
N ALA A 135 12.13 2.77 1.76
CA ALA A 135 11.43 3.19 0.56
C ALA A 135 9.91 3.07 0.72
N ASP A 136 9.15 3.80 -0.10
CA ASP A 136 7.69 3.78 -0.03
C ASP A 136 7.12 2.38 -0.35
N LEU A 137 7.70 1.72 -1.37
CA LEU A 137 7.33 0.37 -1.80
C LEU A 137 8.56 -0.49 -2.00
N CYS A 138 8.61 -1.64 -1.33
CA CYS A 138 9.63 -2.67 -1.54
C CYS A 138 9.06 -3.82 -2.39
N LEU A 139 9.69 -4.09 -3.52
CA LEU A 139 9.39 -5.19 -4.42
C LEU A 139 10.47 -6.24 -4.29
N MET A 140 10.12 -7.52 -4.31
CA MET A 140 11.07 -8.60 -4.05
C MET A 140 10.94 -9.75 -5.05
N GLU A 141 12.08 -10.25 -5.54
CA GLU A 141 12.12 -11.49 -6.32
C GLU A 141 11.85 -12.69 -5.41
N LYS A 142 11.15 -13.69 -5.91
CA LYS A 142 10.69 -14.86 -5.14
C LYS A 142 11.80 -15.63 -4.42
N ASN A 143 12.98 -15.73 -5.04
CA ASN A 143 14.14 -16.42 -4.48
C ASN A 143 15.15 -15.47 -3.81
N ALA A 144 14.82 -14.17 -3.74
CA ALA A 144 15.65 -13.19 -3.07
C ALA A 144 15.56 -13.33 -1.53
N GLU A 145 16.52 -12.75 -0.85
CA GLU A 145 16.61 -12.75 0.61
C GLU A 145 16.66 -11.33 1.15
N LEU A 146 15.89 -11.05 2.19
CA LEU A 146 15.85 -9.77 2.88
C LEU A 146 15.95 -9.99 4.39
N PHE A 147 17.04 -9.54 5.02
CA PHE A 147 17.29 -9.74 6.44
C PHE A 147 18.15 -8.62 7.04
N LEU A 148 17.93 -8.31 8.30
CA LEU A 148 18.83 -7.43 9.06
C LEU A 148 20.05 -8.20 9.57
N THR A 149 19.82 -9.39 10.13
CA THR A 149 20.87 -10.34 10.54
C THR A 149 20.76 -11.58 9.67
N ALA A 150 21.89 -12.01 9.11
CA ALA A 150 21.91 -13.19 8.24
C ALA A 150 21.43 -14.44 9.01
N PRO A 151 20.48 -15.23 8.48
CA PRO A 151 19.93 -16.38 9.19
C PRO A 151 20.97 -17.41 9.63
N PHE A 152 22.08 -17.54 8.90
CA PHE A 152 23.16 -18.49 9.26
C PHE A 152 24.01 -18.06 10.45
N VAL A 153 23.89 -16.81 10.91
CA VAL A 153 24.58 -16.29 12.11
C VAL A 153 23.76 -16.57 13.36
N ASP A 154 22.44 -16.68 13.22
CA ASP A 154 21.52 -16.96 14.32
C ASP A 154 21.27 -18.46 14.46
N SER A 155 21.77 -19.05 15.56
CA SER A 155 21.58 -20.48 15.85
C SER A 155 20.12 -20.88 16.13
N GLU A 156 19.25 -19.90 16.41
CA GLU A 156 17.82 -20.08 16.65
C GLU A 156 16.95 -19.62 15.46
N ALA A 157 17.57 -19.32 14.31
CA ALA A 157 16.85 -18.87 13.13
C ALA A 157 15.80 -19.90 12.70
N LYS A 158 14.57 -19.42 12.52
CA LYS A 158 13.48 -20.27 12.03
C LYS A 158 13.65 -20.55 10.55
N GLU A 159 13.19 -21.74 10.13
CA GLU A 159 13.14 -22.09 8.71
C GLU A 159 12.40 -21.02 7.90
N GLY A 160 12.99 -20.59 6.78
CA GLY A 160 12.45 -19.54 5.93
C GLY A 160 12.72 -18.11 6.39
N ALA A 161 13.50 -17.90 7.48
CA ALA A 161 13.92 -16.56 7.89
C ALA A 161 14.64 -15.85 6.74
N GLY A 162 14.29 -14.58 6.49
CA GLY A 162 14.86 -13.77 5.41
C GLY A 162 14.27 -14.07 4.02
N SER A 163 13.46 -15.11 3.83
CA SER A 163 12.86 -15.44 2.54
C SER A 163 11.79 -14.43 2.10
N SER A 164 11.48 -14.42 0.80
CA SER A 164 10.41 -13.61 0.23
C SER A 164 9.03 -13.92 0.82
N GLU A 165 8.77 -15.17 1.23
CA GLU A 165 7.53 -15.52 1.93
C GLU A 165 7.48 -14.90 3.35
N CYS A 166 8.62 -14.82 4.04
CA CYS A 166 8.72 -14.10 5.30
C CYS A 166 8.48 -12.60 5.09
N ALA A 167 9.15 -11.99 4.11
CA ALA A 167 8.98 -10.58 3.75
C ALA A 167 7.55 -10.23 3.33
N LYS A 168 6.88 -11.13 2.59
CA LYS A 168 5.48 -11.00 2.19
C LYS A 168 4.53 -11.04 3.38
N LYS A 169 4.73 -11.96 4.32
CA LYS A 169 3.88 -12.12 5.52
C LYS A 169 4.08 -11.01 6.54
N SER A 170 5.30 -10.50 6.67
CA SER A 170 5.63 -9.39 7.58
C SER A 170 5.27 -8.01 7.01
N GLY A 171 4.91 -7.92 5.72
CA GLY A 171 4.61 -6.64 5.06
C GLY A 171 5.84 -5.85 4.61
N LEU A 172 7.05 -6.39 4.73
CA LEU A 172 8.26 -5.79 4.16
C LEU A 172 8.16 -5.71 2.64
N ALA A 173 7.79 -6.82 1.97
CA ALA A 173 7.57 -6.83 0.54
C ALA A 173 6.12 -6.46 0.19
N ALA A 174 5.95 -5.34 -0.51
CA ALA A 174 4.66 -4.92 -1.06
C ALA A 174 4.21 -5.85 -2.19
N ILE A 175 5.15 -6.29 -3.04
CA ILE A 175 4.93 -7.19 -4.17
C ILE A 175 6.06 -8.22 -4.21
N VAL A 176 5.72 -9.49 -4.45
CA VAL A 176 6.68 -10.56 -4.73
C VAL A 176 6.41 -11.09 -6.13
N CYS A 177 7.45 -11.15 -6.98
CA CYS A 177 7.37 -11.64 -8.36
C CYS A 177 8.33 -12.82 -8.59
N GLU A 178 8.02 -13.65 -9.56
CA GLU A 178 8.90 -14.70 -10.03
C GLU A 178 9.74 -14.20 -11.22
N GLY A 179 11.03 -14.00 -11.00
CA GLY A 179 11.99 -13.49 -11.98
C GLY A 179 12.14 -11.97 -11.99
N GLU A 180 13.38 -11.53 -12.24
CA GLU A 180 13.77 -10.12 -12.22
C GLU A 180 13.06 -9.28 -13.29
N GLU A 181 12.80 -9.84 -14.48
CA GLU A 181 12.09 -9.13 -15.56
C GLU A 181 10.65 -8.78 -15.15
N ALA A 182 9.92 -9.75 -14.58
CA ALA A 182 8.57 -9.51 -14.08
C ALA A 182 8.56 -8.48 -12.94
N LEU A 183 9.58 -8.54 -12.07
CA LEU A 183 9.75 -7.62 -10.94
C LEU A 183 9.99 -6.19 -11.42
N LEU A 184 10.92 -5.97 -12.36
CA LEU A 184 11.19 -4.66 -12.96
C LEU A 184 10.01 -4.17 -13.79
N GLY A 185 9.29 -5.08 -14.47
CA GLY A 185 8.02 -4.77 -15.13
C GLY A 185 6.98 -4.22 -14.16
N LYS A 186 6.91 -4.75 -12.91
CA LYS A 186 6.03 -4.19 -11.86
C LYS A 186 6.47 -2.81 -11.38
N ALA A 187 7.77 -2.57 -11.24
CA ALA A 187 8.28 -1.24 -10.92
C ALA A 187 7.91 -0.22 -12.00
N ARG A 188 8.05 -0.59 -13.29
CA ARG A 188 7.62 0.24 -14.42
C ARG A 188 6.10 0.50 -14.42
N GLN A 189 5.27 -0.52 -14.15
CA GLN A 189 3.81 -0.36 -14.03
C GLN A 189 3.42 0.62 -12.92
N LEU A 190 4.10 0.59 -11.79
CA LEU A 190 3.88 1.55 -10.70
C LEU A 190 4.27 2.97 -11.14
N LEU A 191 5.46 3.13 -11.71
CA LEU A 191 5.95 4.43 -12.18
C LEU A 191 5.07 5.04 -13.28
N ALA A 192 4.42 4.21 -14.11
CA ALA A 192 3.52 4.67 -15.17
C ALA A 192 2.26 5.38 -14.66
N ILE A 193 1.82 5.08 -13.44
CA ILE A 193 0.59 5.64 -12.85
C ILE A 193 0.86 6.61 -11.69
N LEU A 194 2.07 6.61 -11.13
CA LEU A 194 2.41 7.48 -9.99
C LEU A 194 2.81 8.89 -10.46
N PRO A 195 2.53 9.93 -9.65
CA PRO A 195 3.05 11.26 -9.92
C PRO A 195 4.58 11.29 -9.78
N LEU A 196 5.24 12.24 -10.43
CA LEU A 196 6.69 12.41 -10.31
C LEU A 196 7.14 12.77 -8.89
N ASN A 197 6.32 13.55 -8.19
CA ASN A 197 6.56 13.99 -6.82
C ASN A 197 5.24 14.45 -6.18
N ASN A 198 5.29 14.82 -4.92
CA ASN A 198 4.12 15.23 -4.14
C ASN A 198 3.46 16.55 -4.61
N LEU A 199 4.10 17.32 -5.47
CA LEU A 199 3.56 18.56 -6.04
C LEU A 199 3.01 18.36 -7.46
N ALA A 200 3.36 17.25 -8.11
CA ALA A 200 2.91 16.93 -9.46
C ALA A 200 1.58 16.18 -9.43
N SER A 201 0.74 16.43 -10.44
CA SER A 201 -0.43 15.58 -10.67
C SER A 201 0.01 14.22 -11.21
N ALA A 202 -0.72 13.16 -10.84
CA ALA A 202 -0.53 11.86 -11.44
C ALA A 202 -0.88 11.90 -12.96
N PRO A 203 -0.20 11.11 -13.79
CA PRO A 203 -0.54 11.02 -15.21
C PRO A 203 -1.92 10.39 -15.38
N VAL A 204 -2.63 10.80 -16.44
CA VAL A 204 -3.81 10.12 -16.91
C VAL A 204 -3.38 9.16 -18.02
N VAL A 205 -3.68 7.88 -17.82
CA VAL A 205 -3.29 6.81 -18.76
C VAL A 205 -4.48 6.39 -19.63
N ASP A 206 -4.19 5.79 -20.78
CA ASP A 206 -5.23 5.15 -21.59
C ASP A 206 -5.91 4.05 -20.76
N PHE A 207 -7.22 3.93 -20.88
CA PHE A 207 -8.00 2.99 -20.10
C PHE A 207 -9.13 2.33 -20.89
N GLU A 208 -9.50 1.15 -20.45
CA GLU A 208 -10.71 0.46 -20.86
C GLU A 208 -11.63 0.31 -19.64
N ALA A 209 -12.86 0.81 -19.79
CA ALA A 209 -13.87 0.67 -18.73
C ALA A 209 -14.36 -0.78 -18.65
N PRO A 210 -14.60 -1.33 -17.45
CA PRO A 210 -15.21 -2.64 -17.31
C PRO A 210 -16.64 -2.63 -17.90
N ALA A 211 -17.06 -3.77 -18.46
CA ALA A 211 -18.43 -3.93 -18.93
C ALA A 211 -19.43 -3.68 -17.79
N PRO A 212 -20.60 -3.05 -18.05
CA PRO A 212 -21.61 -2.76 -17.01
C PRO A 212 -22.05 -4.00 -16.22
N ASP A 213 -22.10 -5.15 -16.87
CA ASP A 213 -22.49 -6.43 -16.28
C ASP A 213 -21.28 -7.32 -15.94
N ALA A 214 -20.07 -6.76 -15.82
CA ALA A 214 -18.87 -7.52 -15.53
C ALA A 214 -19.10 -8.37 -14.26
N PRO A 215 -18.85 -9.69 -14.33
CA PRO A 215 -18.93 -10.53 -13.16
C PRO A 215 -17.80 -10.21 -12.18
N GLY A 216 -18.09 -10.35 -10.89
CA GLY A 216 -17.04 -10.25 -9.89
C GLY A 216 -17.35 -9.30 -8.74
N CYS A 217 -16.30 -8.96 -8.02
CA CYS A 217 -16.41 -8.12 -6.83
C CYS A 217 -16.58 -6.64 -7.20
N PRO A 218 -17.05 -5.79 -6.26
CA PRO A 218 -17.24 -4.35 -6.50
C PRO A 218 -16.06 -3.65 -7.17
N VAL A 219 -14.84 -4.00 -6.75
CA VAL A 219 -13.61 -3.42 -7.32
C VAL A 219 -13.49 -3.73 -8.82
N CYS A 220 -13.80 -4.99 -9.22
CA CYS A 220 -13.67 -5.39 -10.63
C CYS A 220 -14.66 -4.70 -11.56
N LYS A 221 -15.77 -4.21 -11.00
CA LYS A 221 -16.80 -3.47 -11.74
C LYS A 221 -16.54 -1.97 -11.84
N THR A 222 -15.59 -1.45 -11.07
CA THR A 222 -15.40 -0.01 -10.91
C THR A 222 -14.04 0.50 -11.37
N VAL A 223 -12.96 -0.28 -11.21
CA VAL A 223 -11.64 0.09 -11.73
C VAL A 223 -11.48 -0.29 -13.20
N ASP A 224 -10.54 0.34 -13.88
CA ASP A 224 -10.26 0.07 -15.29
C ASP A 224 -9.72 -1.36 -15.49
N VAL A 225 -9.98 -1.92 -16.67
CA VAL A 225 -9.53 -3.27 -17.03
C VAL A 225 -8.00 -3.35 -16.91
N ASP A 226 -7.49 -4.45 -16.37
CA ASP A 226 -6.07 -4.76 -16.19
C ASP A 226 -5.21 -3.73 -15.42
N SER A 227 -5.85 -2.72 -14.80
CA SER A 227 -5.15 -1.66 -14.07
C SER A 227 -4.71 -2.05 -12.63
N LYS A 228 -5.18 -3.17 -12.09
CA LYS A 228 -5.02 -3.55 -10.68
C LYS A 228 -3.58 -3.98 -10.35
N ILE A 229 -2.96 -3.29 -9.41
CA ILE A 229 -1.68 -3.66 -8.80
C ILE A 229 -1.93 -3.92 -7.32
N GLN A 230 -2.00 -5.19 -6.91
CA GLN A 230 -2.23 -5.56 -5.52
C GLN A 230 -0.96 -5.36 -4.70
N LEU A 231 -1.09 -4.66 -3.55
CA LEU A 231 -0.01 -4.41 -2.60
C LEU A 231 -0.25 -5.19 -1.30
N PHE A 232 0.81 -5.65 -0.65
CA PHE A 232 0.79 -6.31 0.67
C PHE A 232 -0.16 -7.51 0.74
N ALA A 233 -0.20 -8.33 -0.30
CA ALA A 233 -1.13 -9.45 -0.44
C ALA A 233 -0.98 -10.52 0.67
N GLY A 234 0.21 -10.62 1.30
CA GLY A 234 0.50 -11.60 2.35
C GLY A 234 0.11 -11.17 3.76
N VAL A 235 -0.28 -9.91 3.95
CA VAL A 235 -0.58 -9.33 5.27
C VAL A 235 -2.08 -9.31 5.51
N GLY A 236 -2.56 -9.88 6.62
CA GLY A 236 -3.98 -9.97 6.92
C GLY A 236 -4.77 -10.77 5.87
N SER A 237 -6.04 -11.00 6.09
CA SER A 237 -6.87 -11.83 5.22
C SER A 237 -8.18 -11.17 4.78
N SER A 238 -8.66 -10.19 5.54
CA SER A 238 -9.98 -9.58 5.34
C SER A 238 -9.94 -8.30 4.50
N ALA A 239 -8.78 -7.69 4.32
CA ALA A 239 -8.61 -6.54 3.44
C ALA A 239 -7.75 -6.87 2.22
N LYS A 240 -8.03 -6.21 1.10
CA LYS A 240 -7.17 -6.12 -0.08
C LYS A 240 -6.84 -4.66 -0.32
N THR A 241 -5.58 -4.38 -0.57
CA THR A 241 -5.05 -3.05 -0.86
C THR A 241 -4.44 -3.05 -2.26
N LEU A 242 -4.83 -2.09 -3.09
CA LEU A 242 -4.40 -2.01 -4.49
C LEU A 242 -4.14 -0.54 -4.87
N LEU A 243 -3.26 -0.36 -5.83
CA LEU A 243 -3.31 0.78 -6.75
C LEU A 243 -3.99 0.32 -8.04
N ALA A 244 -4.84 1.16 -8.60
CA ALA A 244 -5.53 0.89 -9.86
C ALA A 244 -5.81 2.22 -10.56
N THR A 245 -6.37 2.18 -11.75
CA THR A 245 -6.90 3.39 -12.39
C THR A 245 -8.44 3.34 -12.44
N MET A 246 -9.04 4.53 -12.42
CA MET A 246 -10.46 4.75 -12.61
C MET A 246 -10.63 5.94 -13.56
N ALA A 247 -11.18 5.66 -14.74
CA ALA A 247 -11.18 6.61 -15.86
C ALA A 247 -9.78 7.17 -16.20
N GLY A 248 -8.77 6.29 -16.19
CA GLY A 248 -7.36 6.61 -16.48
C GLY A 248 -6.59 7.27 -15.35
N SER A 249 -7.24 7.73 -14.28
CA SER A 249 -6.59 8.36 -13.12
C SER A 249 -6.29 7.35 -12.03
N VAL A 250 -5.11 7.42 -11.41
CA VAL A 250 -4.71 6.52 -10.34
C VAL A 250 -5.59 6.71 -9.10
N VAL A 251 -5.95 5.60 -8.47
CA VAL A 251 -6.68 5.55 -7.20
C VAL A 251 -6.10 4.48 -6.29
N GLY A 252 -6.02 4.78 -4.99
CA GLY A 252 -5.82 3.78 -3.95
C GLY A 252 -7.14 3.06 -3.68
N VAL A 253 -7.14 1.73 -3.69
CA VAL A 253 -8.35 0.94 -3.46
C VAL A 253 -8.16 0.05 -2.25
N VAL A 254 -9.09 0.15 -1.32
CA VAL A 254 -9.22 -0.73 -0.16
C VAL A 254 -10.51 -1.52 -0.31
N LYS A 255 -10.44 -2.86 -0.34
CA LYS A 255 -11.61 -3.73 -0.26
C LYS A 255 -11.57 -4.51 1.04
N VAL A 256 -12.58 -4.35 1.87
CA VAL A 256 -12.73 -5.09 3.13
C VAL A 256 -13.88 -6.08 3.02
N GLU A 257 -13.60 -7.34 3.36
CA GLU A 257 -14.57 -8.44 3.38
C GLU A 257 -14.26 -9.36 4.56
N GLY A 258 -15.05 -9.25 5.63
CA GLY A 258 -14.83 -9.96 6.89
C GLY A 258 -14.34 -9.07 8.02
N ARG A 259 -13.88 -9.66 9.12
CA ARG A 259 -13.42 -8.95 10.33
C ARG A 259 -11.96 -8.56 10.20
N LEU A 260 -11.65 -7.30 10.48
CA LEU A 260 -10.30 -6.76 10.38
C LEU A 260 -9.38 -7.24 11.51
N CYS A 261 -8.27 -7.85 11.17
CA CYS A 261 -7.19 -8.18 12.10
C CYS A 261 -6.12 -7.07 12.13
N LYS A 262 -5.10 -7.24 12.99
CA LYS A 262 -3.91 -6.38 13.07
C LYS A 262 -3.33 -6.06 11.69
N GLY A 263 -3.01 -7.11 10.90
CA GLY A 263 -2.36 -6.94 9.61
C GLY A 263 -3.22 -6.24 8.58
N ASP A 264 -4.55 -6.44 8.61
CA ASP A 264 -5.46 -5.71 7.73
C ASP A 264 -5.44 -4.21 8.02
N SER A 265 -5.45 -3.83 9.31
CA SER A 265 -5.36 -2.43 9.73
C SER A 265 -4.05 -1.78 9.31
N GLU A 266 -2.93 -2.50 9.47
CA GLU A 266 -1.60 -2.04 9.13
C GLU A 266 -1.43 -1.77 7.63
N LYS A 267 -1.81 -2.73 6.78
CA LYS A 267 -1.67 -2.53 5.32
C LYS A 267 -2.59 -1.46 4.74
N ILE A 268 -3.81 -1.30 5.32
CA ILE A 268 -4.70 -0.21 4.91
C ILE A 268 -4.08 1.13 5.29
N ALA A 269 -3.60 1.28 6.53
CA ALA A 269 -2.94 2.50 6.98
C ALA A 269 -1.75 2.87 6.08
N ARG A 270 -0.89 1.88 5.74
CA ARG A 270 0.26 2.08 4.85
C ARG A 270 -0.15 2.54 3.45
N LEU A 271 -1.19 1.93 2.84
CA LEU A 271 -1.71 2.39 1.56
C LEU A 271 -2.25 3.82 1.64
N VAL A 272 -3.03 4.15 2.67
CA VAL A 272 -3.63 5.48 2.82
C VAL A 272 -2.56 6.55 3.01
N GLN A 273 -1.52 6.29 3.83
CA GLN A 273 -0.38 7.21 3.99
C GLN A 273 0.36 7.44 2.67
N PHE A 274 0.60 6.38 1.91
CA PHE A 274 1.21 6.47 0.59
C PHE A 274 0.35 7.32 -0.36
N CYS A 275 -0.94 7.05 -0.43
CA CYS A 275 -1.87 7.80 -1.27
C CYS A 275 -1.95 9.28 -0.86
N ASP A 276 -1.99 9.57 0.43
CA ASP A 276 -2.05 10.94 0.95
C ASP A 276 -0.77 11.73 0.61
N ALA A 277 0.41 11.12 0.75
CA ALA A 277 1.68 11.74 0.42
C ALA A 277 1.75 12.20 -1.05
N TYR A 278 1.09 11.49 -1.95
CA TYR A 278 1.11 11.76 -3.39
C TYR A 278 -0.23 12.27 -3.93
N SER A 279 -1.13 12.72 -3.07
CA SER A 279 -2.46 13.25 -3.44
C SER A 279 -3.30 12.29 -4.30
N ILE A 280 -3.11 10.98 -4.10
CA ILE A 280 -3.88 9.93 -4.78
C ILE A 280 -5.20 9.72 -4.03
N PRO A 281 -6.37 9.81 -4.68
CA PRO A 281 -7.65 9.55 -4.03
C PRO A 281 -7.74 8.09 -3.54
N VAL A 282 -8.49 7.88 -2.45
CA VAL A 282 -8.72 6.54 -1.89
C VAL A 282 -10.20 6.17 -1.96
N VAL A 283 -10.50 5.00 -2.51
CA VAL A 283 -11.83 4.40 -2.54
C VAL A 283 -11.86 3.16 -1.66
N THR A 284 -12.72 3.16 -0.64
CA THR A 284 -12.84 2.06 0.32
C THR A 284 -14.17 1.34 0.12
N TYR A 285 -14.13 0.02 -0.13
CA TYR A 285 -15.30 -0.85 -0.21
C TYR A 285 -15.41 -1.66 1.07
N VAL A 286 -16.57 -1.59 1.74
CA VAL A 286 -16.76 -2.18 3.06
C VAL A 286 -17.88 -3.21 3.09
N ASN A 287 -17.53 -4.42 3.53
CA ASN A 287 -18.43 -5.47 3.98
C ASN A 287 -17.80 -6.15 5.20
N SER A 288 -18.09 -5.61 6.40
CA SER A 288 -17.44 -6.06 7.62
C SER A 288 -18.37 -6.00 8.83
N GLU A 289 -18.28 -7.04 9.67
CA GLU A 289 -18.96 -7.12 10.95
C GLU A 289 -18.14 -6.61 12.14
N GLY A 290 -17.03 -5.91 11.88
CA GLY A 290 -16.21 -5.32 12.93
C GLY A 290 -14.73 -5.70 12.86
N PHE A 291 -13.99 -5.39 13.92
CA PHE A 291 -12.64 -5.90 14.11
C PHE A 291 -12.67 -7.35 14.62
N LEU A 292 -11.56 -8.06 14.42
CA LEU A 292 -11.42 -9.44 14.87
C LEU A 292 -11.49 -9.50 16.40
N GLN A 293 -12.48 -10.22 16.92
CA GLN A 293 -12.67 -10.43 18.34
C GLN A 293 -11.76 -11.58 18.81
N SER A 294 -10.53 -11.27 19.16
CA SER A 294 -9.52 -12.24 19.58
C SER A 294 -8.56 -11.58 20.57
N THR A 295 -8.46 -12.15 21.75
CA THR A 295 -7.48 -11.70 22.77
C THR A 295 -6.05 -11.84 22.28
N GLU A 296 -5.75 -12.85 21.46
CA GLU A 296 -4.45 -13.03 20.82
C GLU A 296 -4.15 -11.89 19.84
N ASN A 297 -5.13 -11.49 18.99
CA ASN A 297 -4.99 -10.33 18.12
C ASN A 297 -4.69 -9.05 18.91
N ASP A 298 -5.39 -8.83 20.03
CA ASP A 298 -5.22 -7.64 20.87
C ASP A 298 -3.84 -7.62 21.55
N MET A 299 -3.41 -8.75 22.11
CA MET A 299 -2.08 -8.90 22.73
C MET A 299 -0.95 -8.70 21.70
N ASN A 300 -1.16 -9.08 20.46
CA ASN A 300 -0.20 -8.90 19.36
C ASN A 300 -0.28 -7.52 18.70
N GLY A 301 -1.00 -6.56 19.28
CA GLY A 301 -1.08 -5.17 18.81
C GLY A 301 -2.30 -4.85 17.95
N GLY A 302 -3.36 -5.64 18.00
CA GLY A 302 -4.62 -5.38 17.29
C GLY A 302 -5.22 -4.01 17.61
N ILE A 303 -5.31 -3.65 18.89
CA ILE A 303 -5.80 -2.33 19.33
C ILE A 303 -4.93 -1.20 18.78
N ARG A 304 -3.59 -1.35 18.88
CA ARG A 304 -2.63 -0.34 18.39
C ARG A 304 -2.81 -0.09 16.89
N ASN A 305 -2.90 -1.16 16.10
CA ASN A 305 -3.05 -1.02 14.65
C ASN A 305 -4.44 -0.52 14.22
N ALA A 306 -5.49 -0.83 14.96
CA ALA A 306 -6.80 -0.22 14.76
C ALA A 306 -6.77 1.30 15.06
N ALA A 307 -6.08 1.70 16.12
CA ALA A 307 -5.85 3.11 16.44
C ALA A 307 -4.98 3.83 15.40
N LEU A 308 -3.90 3.17 14.92
CA LEU A 308 -3.06 3.67 13.83
C LEU A 308 -3.89 3.90 12.55
N LEU A 309 -4.69 2.93 12.16
CA LEU A 309 -5.58 3.04 11.00
C LEU A 309 -6.55 4.23 11.14
N SER A 310 -7.18 4.37 12.31
CA SER A 310 -8.09 5.48 12.60
C SER A 310 -7.37 6.83 12.52
N HIS A 311 -6.17 6.92 13.09
CA HIS A 311 -5.34 8.13 13.05
C HIS A 311 -4.97 8.50 11.61
N VAL A 312 -4.46 7.55 10.84
CA VAL A 312 -4.05 7.78 9.43
C VAL A 312 -5.21 8.22 8.57
N LEU A 313 -6.37 7.57 8.68
CA LEU A 313 -7.57 7.96 7.94
C LEU A 313 -8.06 9.37 8.30
N SER A 314 -7.97 9.74 9.58
CA SER A 314 -8.40 11.07 10.04
C SER A 314 -7.43 12.18 9.64
N GLU A 315 -6.12 11.89 9.56
CA GLU A 315 -5.07 12.86 9.17
C GLU A 315 -5.00 13.05 7.65
N ALA A 316 -5.29 12.00 6.87
CA ALA A 316 -5.16 12.03 5.42
C ALA A 316 -6.06 13.10 4.79
N THR A 317 -5.46 13.93 3.95
CA THR A 317 -6.09 15.08 3.30
C THR A 317 -6.57 14.79 1.87
N THR A 318 -6.06 13.73 1.26
CA THR A 318 -6.48 13.29 -0.08
C THR A 318 -7.98 12.97 -0.13
N PRO A 319 -8.64 13.04 -1.29
CA PRO A 319 -10.04 12.63 -1.43
C PRO A 319 -10.25 11.18 -0.97
N LYS A 320 -11.26 10.97 -0.12
CA LYS A 320 -11.62 9.64 0.41
C LYS A 320 -13.10 9.39 0.24
N VAL A 321 -13.43 8.31 -0.47
CA VAL A 321 -14.80 7.89 -0.76
C VAL A 321 -15.02 6.48 -0.25
N CYS A 322 -16.11 6.26 0.49
CA CYS A 322 -16.46 4.94 1.00
C CYS A 322 -17.72 4.42 0.31
N VAL A 323 -17.72 3.13 -0.04
CA VAL A 323 -18.87 2.39 -0.55
C VAL A 323 -19.16 1.20 0.37
N ILE A 324 -20.26 1.24 1.07
CA ILE A 324 -20.75 0.12 1.88
C ILE A 324 -21.56 -0.79 0.96
N TYR A 325 -20.93 -1.92 0.54
CA TYR A 325 -21.56 -2.87 -0.37
C TYR A 325 -22.19 -4.10 0.32
N GLY A 326 -22.05 -4.16 1.64
CA GLY A 326 -22.59 -5.21 2.49
C GLY A 326 -22.80 -4.67 3.90
N LYS A 327 -22.09 -5.19 4.88
CA LYS A 327 -22.22 -4.77 6.29
C LYS A 327 -21.14 -3.75 6.69
N ALA A 328 -21.52 -2.80 7.53
CA ALA A 328 -20.59 -1.88 8.21
C ALA A 328 -21.03 -1.78 9.68
N ILE A 329 -20.46 -2.63 10.54
CA ILE A 329 -20.92 -2.83 11.92
C ILE A 329 -19.94 -2.27 12.93
N GLY A 330 -20.46 -1.48 13.89
CA GLY A 330 -19.71 -1.01 15.05
C GLY A 330 -18.53 -0.11 14.69
N SER A 331 -17.39 -0.31 15.36
CA SER A 331 -16.20 0.54 15.18
C SER A 331 -15.61 0.53 13.78
N VAL A 332 -15.85 -0.51 12.97
CA VAL A 332 -15.42 -0.52 11.55
C VAL A 332 -16.16 0.57 10.76
N TYR A 333 -17.46 0.78 10.99
CA TYR A 333 -18.14 1.92 10.40
C TYR A 333 -17.44 3.23 10.80
N SER A 334 -17.18 3.43 12.08
CA SER A 334 -16.57 4.67 12.58
C SER A 334 -15.19 4.94 11.98
N VAL A 335 -14.38 3.88 11.80
CA VAL A 335 -13.00 4.00 11.28
C VAL A 335 -12.96 4.12 9.76
N LEU A 336 -13.66 3.25 9.03
CA LEU A 336 -13.55 3.16 7.56
C LEU A 336 -14.60 3.98 6.81
N CYS A 337 -15.81 4.14 7.39
CA CYS A 337 -16.95 4.77 6.70
C CYS A 337 -17.29 6.14 7.28
N GLY A 338 -16.84 6.46 8.49
CA GLY A 338 -17.25 7.68 9.18
C GLY A 338 -16.90 8.96 8.43
N LYS A 339 -17.90 9.78 8.13
CA LYS A 339 -17.72 11.11 7.51
C LYS A 339 -16.89 12.03 8.40
N ASN A 340 -17.18 12.05 9.69
CA ASN A 340 -16.45 12.85 10.66
C ASN A 340 -15.05 12.30 10.98
N ALA A 341 -14.73 11.08 10.53
CA ALA A 341 -13.41 10.46 10.62
C ALA A 341 -12.60 10.61 9.32
N GLY A 342 -13.05 11.43 8.38
CA GLY A 342 -12.26 11.86 7.24
C GLY A 342 -12.75 11.44 5.85
N ASN A 343 -13.86 10.68 5.72
CA ASN A 343 -14.44 10.43 4.41
C ASN A 343 -15.19 11.67 3.89
N ASP A 344 -14.97 12.01 2.63
CA ASP A 344 -15.65 13.12 1.97
C ASP A 344 -17.07 12.72 1.55
N MET A 345 -17.22 11.49 1.01
CA MET A 345 -18.51 10.94 0.60
C MET A 345 -18.64 9.48 1.03
N VAL A 346 -19.82 9.10 1.47
CA VAL A 346 -20.18 7.73 1.87
C VAL A 346 -21.41 7.27 1.11
N TYR A 347 -21.26 6.22 0.33
CA TYR A 347 -22.32 5.58 -0.42
C TYR A 347 -22.67 4.22 0.19
N ALA A 348 -23.90 3.80 0.07
CA ALA A 348 -24.32 2.45 0.45
C ALA A 348 -25.13 1.81 -0.68
N TRP A 349 -24.94 0.52 -0.91
CA TRP A 349 -25.84 -0.22 -1.78
C TRP A 349 -27.19 -0.42 -1.10
N GLU A 350 -28.23 -0.65 -1.90
CA GLU A 350 -29.62 -0.82 -1.42
C GLU A 350 -29.77 -1.92 -0.34
N ASN A 351 -28.94 -2.96 -0.42
CA ASN A 351 -28.92 -4.09 0.51
C ASN A 351 -27.90 -3.94 1.65
N ALA A 352 -27.24 -2.80 1.78
CA ALA A 352 -26.25 -2.59 2.83
C ALA A 352 -26.89 -2.49 4.22
N VAL A 353 -26.15 -2.95 5.23
CA VAL A 353 -26.54 -2.92 6.63
C VAL A 353 -25.53 -2.08 7.40
N VAL A 354 -26.02 -1.07 8.11
CA VAL A 354 -25.22 -0.20 8.98
C VAL A 354 -25.80 -0.26 10.38
N SER A 355 -25.02 -0.71 11.36
CA SER A 355 -25.47 -0.85 12.73
C SER A 355 -24.35 -0.62 13.75
N ALA A 356 -24.71 -0.16 14.94
CA ALA A 356 -23.76 -0.02 16.05
C ALA A 356 -23.24 -1.36 16.57
N VAL A 357 -24.06 -2.41 16.52
CA VAL A 357 -23.74 -3.77 16.99
C VAL A 357 -24.31 -4.80 16.02
N PRO A 358 -23.83 -6.06 16.03
CA PRO A 358 -24.43 -7.12 15.22
C PRO A 358 -25.92 -7.28 15.49
N ALA A 359 -26.72 -7.61 14.45
CA ALA A 359 -28.18 -7.63 14.54
C ALA A 359 -28.73 -8.52 15.66
N LYS A 360 -28.13 -9.69 15.91
CA LYS A 360 -28.52 -10.57 17.04
C LYS A 360 -28.32 -9.87 18.40
N THR A 361 -27.22 -9.15 18.55
CA THR A 361 -26.95 -8.35 19.77
C THR A 361 -27.92 -7.21 19.88
N ALA A 362 -28.22 -6.51 18.76
CA ALA A 362 -29.19 -5.42 18.72
C ALA A 362 -30.59 -5.89 19.19
N VAL A 363 -31.04 -7.03 18.69
CA VAL A 363 -32.31 -7.65 19.09
C VAL A 363 -32.33 -7.92 20.60
N GLY A 364 -31.26 -8.50 21.16
CA GLY A 364 -31.17 -8.75 22.59
C GLY A 364 -31.15 -7.49 23.46
N ILE A 365 -30.76 -6.32 22.91
CA ILE A 365 -30.69 -5.05 23.65
C ILE A 365 -31.96 -4.22 23.43
N PHE A 366 -32.42 -4.08 22.16
CA PHE A 366 -33.48 -3.14 21.82
C PHE A 366 -34.85 -3.77 21.65
N TRP A 367 -34.92 -5.11 21.43
CA TRP A 367 -36.13 -5.88 21.17
C TRP A 367 -36.25 -7.09 22.08
N GLU A 368 -35.65 -7.01 23.30
CA GLU A 368 -35.70 -8.08 24.29
C GLU A 368 -37.13 -8.54 24.60
N ASP A 369 -38.06 -7.58 24.67
CA ASP A 369 -39.49 -7.81 24.91
C ASP A 369 -40.21 -8.58 23.77
N ARG A 370 -39.62 -8.67 22.60
CA ARG A 370 -40.12 -9.40 21.43
C ARG A 370 -39.60 -10.83 21.33
N ILE A 371 -38.67 -11.23 22.21
CA ILE A 371 -38.06 -12.57 22.22
C ILE A 371 -38.91 -13.47 23.11
N GLU A 372 -39.73 -14.36 22.49
CA GLU A 372 -40.47 -15.36 23.24
C GLU A 372 -39.69 -16.66 23.39
N LYS A 373 -38.86 -17.00 22.43
CA LYS A 373 -38.01 -18.21 22.36
C LYS A 373 -36.68 -17.88 21.71
N ASP A 374 -35.63 -18.65 22.03
CA ASP A 374 -34.29 -18.50 21.40
C ASP A 374 -34.35 -18.65 19.88
N SER A 375 -35.28 -19.43 19.34
CA SER A 375 -35.52 -19.59 17.90
C SER A 375 -35.98 -18.31 17.19
N ASP A 376 -36.47 -17.32 17.93
CA ASP A 376 -36.95 -16.05 17.35
C ASP A 376 -35.82 -15.08 17.03
N ILE A 377 -34.65 -15.25 17.65
CA ILE A 377 -33.52 -14.30 17.53
C ILE A 377 -33.08 -14.15 16.08
N ASP A 378 -32.95 -15.22 15.33
CA ASP A 378 -32.53 -15.16 13.91
C ASP A 378 -33.57 -14.46 13.02
N ARG A 379 -34.86 -14.71 13.26
CA ARG A 379 -35.95 -14.05 12.54
C ARG A 379 -36.00 -12.55 12.86
N LEU A 380 -35.91 -12.22 14.15
CA LEU A 380 -35.91 -10.83 14.62
C LEU A 380 -34.65 -10.06 14.16
N ALA A 381 -33.49 -10.72 14.14
CA ALA A 381 -32.26 -10.14 13.61
C ALA A 381 -32.40 -9.79 12.11
N ALA A 382 -32.97 -10.69 11.31
CA ALA A 382 -33.23 -10.42 9.90
C ALA A 382 -34.28 -9.30 9.71
N GLU A 383 -35.26 -9.18 10.59
CA GLU A 383 -36.22 -8.08 10.60
C GLU A 383 -35.53 -6.77 10.99
N TYR A 384 -34.70 -6.75 12.02
CA TYR A 384 -33.95 -5.58 12.45
C TYR A 384 -33.04 -5.04 11.32
N GLU A 385 -32.31 -5.92 10.62
CA GLU A 385 -31.49 -5.50 9.48
C GLU A 385 -32.33 -4.80 8.38
N LYS A 386 -33.57 -5.22 8.18
CA LYS A 386 -34.46 -4.64 7.16
C LYS A 386 -35.17 -3.35 7.60
N THR A 387 -35.47 -3.19 8.87
CA THR A 387 -36.30 -2.07 9.37
C THR A 387 -35.44 -0.96 9.98
N ASP A 388 -34.43 -1.28 10.77
CA ASP A 388 -33.71 -0.31 11.61
C ASP A 388 -32.22 -0.15 11.22
N ALA A 389 -31.62 -1.11 10.52
CA ALA A 389 -30.20 -1.09 10.18
C ALA A 389 -29.94 -1.06 8.65
N ASN A 390 -30.94 -0.75 7.84
CA ASN A 390 -30.78 -0.70 6.39
C ASN A 390 -30.13 0.60 5.90
N ALA A 391 -29.71 0.61 4.63
CA ALA A 391 -29.04 1.75 4.00
C ALA A 391 -29.85 3.05 4.04
N VAL A 392 -31.19 2.97 3.93
CA VAL A 392 -32.07 4.14 3.95
C VAL A 392 -32.09 4.76 5.35
N LYS A 393 -32.19 3.94 6.41
CA LYS A 393 -32.10 4.42 7.80
C LYS A 393 -30.74 5.05 8.11
N ALA A 394 -29.67 4.47 7.59
CA ALA A 394 -28.33 5.07 7.70
C ALA A 394 -28.24 6.43 7.00
N MET A 395 -28.89 6.59 5.84
CA MET A 395 -28.96 7.86 5.13
C MET A 395 -29.83 8.88 5.90
N GLU A 396 -30.99 8.48 6.42
CA GLU A 396 -31.85 9.33 7.26
C GLU A 396 -31.11 9.83 8.52
N ALA A 397 -30.24 8.99 9.08
CA ALA A 397 -29.38 9.35 10.23
C ALA A 397 -28.15 10.20 9.85
N GLY A 398 -27.95 10.53 8.58
CA GLY A 398 -26.79 11.30 8.10
C GLY A 398 -25.46 10.53 8.05
N LEU A 399 -25.50 9.21 8.19
CA LEU A 399 -24.33 8.34 8.16
C LEU A 399 -23.89 8.01 6.74
N VAL A 400 -24.82 8.01 5.78
CA VAL A 400 -24.64 7.74 4.36
C VAL A 400 -25.16 8.93 3.57
N ASP A 401 -24.41 9.36 2.55
CA ASP A 401 -24.81 10.51 1.71
C ASP A 401 -25.87 10.12 0.68
N ARG A 402 -25.73 8.94 0.09
CA ARG A 402 -26.67 8.46 -0.93
C ARG A 402 -26.70 6.93 -0.97
N VAL A 403 -27.89 6.37 -1.16
CA VAL A 403 -28.09 4.95 -1.49
C VAL A 403 -28.04 4.80 -3.01
N ILE A 404 -27.22 3.88 -3.49
CA ILE A 404 -26.95 3.64 -4.91
C ILE A 404 -27.11 2.16 -5.27
N LYS A 405 -27.33 1.88 -6.55
CA LYS A 405 -27.29 0.52 -7.08
C LYS A 405 -25.86 0.09 -7.39
N ASP A 406 -25.60 -1.22 -7.34
CA ASP A 406 -24.31 -1.80 -7.75
C ASP A 406 -23.89 -1.31 -9.16
N SER A 407 -24.80 -1.32 -10.13
CA SER A 407 -24.55 -0.89 -11.50
C SER A 407 -24.23 0.60 -11.67
N GLU A 408 -24.62 1.45 -10.73
CA GLU A 408 -24.34 2.89 -10.76
C GLU A 408 -22.98 3.24 -10.14
N THR A 409 -22.36 2.31 -9.40
CA THR A 409 -21.22 2.59 -8.52
C THR A 409 -20.05 3.23 -9.26
N ARG A 410 -19.67 2.71 -10.45
CA ARG A 410 -18.54 3.29 -11.21
C ARG A 410 -18.83 4.74 -11.63
N GLY A 411 -19.99 5.01 -12.20
CA GLY A 411 -20.37 6.37 -12.64
C GLY A 411 -20.33 7.36 -11.49
N VAL A 412 -20.98 6.98 -10.37
CA VAL A 412 -21.00 7.80 -9.15
C VAL A 412 -19.61 8.07 -8.61
N LEU A 413 -18.72 7.06 -8.60
CA LEU A 413 -17.34 7.24 -8.11
C LEU A 413 -16.53 8.15 -9.01
N VAL A 414 -16.60 8.00 -10.34
CA VAL A 414 -15.88 8.88 -11.28
C VAL A 414 -16.33 10.33 -11.10
N GLU A 415 -17.65 10.59 -11.10
CA GLU A 415 -18.19 11.92 -10.88
C GLU A 415 -17.76 12.52 -9.52
N THR A 416 -17.76 11.69 -8.47
CA THR A 416 -17.37 12.13 -7.13
C THR A 416 -15.87 12.47 -7.06
N LEU A 417 -15.01 11.65 -7.66
CA LEU A 417 -13.57 11.89 -7.67
C LEU A 417 -13.23 13.16 -8.49
N ASP A 418 -13.93 13.39 -9.60
CA ASP A 418 -13.79 14.63 -10.38
C ASP A 418 -14.23 15.87 -9.57
N MET A 419 -15.36 15.77 -8.87
CA MET A 419 -15.81 16.84 -7.97
C MET A 419 -14.79 17.13 -6.87
N LEU A 420 -14.16 16.10 -6.31
CA LEU A 420 -13.18 16.21 -5.22
C LEU A 420 -11.77 16.53 -5.70
N ALA A 421 -11.50 16.57 -7.00
CA ALA A 421 -10.15 16.84 -7.55
C ALA A 421 -9.57 18.18 -7.07
N SER A 422 -10.45 19.16 -6.80
CA SER A 422 -10.05 20.48 -6.27
C SER A 422 -10.10 20.58 -4.73
N LYS A 423 -10.29 19.46 -4.02
CA LYS A 423 -10.36 19.44 -2.56
C LYS A 423 -9.17 20.16 -1.93
N ARG A 424 -9.44 21.01 -0.95
CA ARG A 424 -8.42 21.67 -0.11
C ARG A 424 -8.78 21.48 1.35
N VAL A 425 -7.84 21.01 2.14
CA VAL A 425 -8.00 20.83 3.58
C VAL A 425 -7.02 21.71 4.31
N SER A 426 -7.52 22.52 5.23
CA SER A 426 -6.67 23.29 6.15
C SER A 426 -6.43 22.44 7.40
N THR A 427 -5.19 22.08 7.64
CA THR A 427 -4.79 21.35 8.84
C THR A 427 -4.15 22.31 9.85
N LEU A 428 -4.24 21.96 11.14
CA LEU A 428 -3.49 22.68 12.17
C LEU A 428 -1.99 22.50 11.94
N SER A 429 -1.23 23.60 12.05
CA SER A 429 0.22 23.55 11.89
C SER A 429 0.86 22.71 13.00
N LYS A 430 1.58 21.67 12.61
CA LYS A 430 2.35 20.79 13.50
C LYS A 430 3.60 20.30 12.80
N LYS A 431 4.65 19.92 13.53
CA LYS A 431 5.85 19.33 12.92
C LYS A 431 5.55 17.97 12.31
N HIS A 432 4.81 17.14 13.02
CA HIS A 432 4.32 15.81 12.60
C HIS A 432 3.25 15.36 13.57
N GLY A 433 2.47 14.34 13.23
CA GLY A 433 1.59 13.62 14.13
C GLY A 433 2.40 12.69 15.06
N ILE A 434 1.81 12.31 16.20
CA ILE A 434 2.33 11.24 17.05
C ILE A 434 1.51 10.00 16.74
N LEU A 435 2.12 9.08 15.99
CA LEU A 435 1.45 7.84 15.60
C LEU A 435 1.38 6.87 16.78
N PRO A 436 0.30 6.11 16.94
CA PRO A 436 0.20 5.06 17.95
C PRO A 436 1.00 3.82 17.52
N TYR A 437 2.31 3.80 17.79
CA TYR A 437 3.20 2.66 17.53
C TYR A 437 3.14 1.59 18.62
#